data_8919202214a275fc177efce35c9892fc
#
_entry.id   8919202214a275fc177efce35c9892fc
#
_cell.length_a   1.000
_cell.length_b   1.000
_cell.length_c   1.000
_cell.angle_alpha   90.00
_cell.angle_beta   90.00
_cell.angle_gamma   90.00
#
_symmetry.space_group_name_H-M   'P 1'
#
loop_
_entity.id
_entity.type
_entity.pdbx_description
1 polymer ?
#
loop_
_entity_poly.entity_id
_entity_poly.type
_entity_poly.pdbx_seq_one_letter_code
_entity_poly.pdbx_strand_id
1 'polypeptide(L)'
;MASDAGKILSRIKDDEIDWVDLRFTDPKGKWQHLTMASGVVDEDNLTDGFMFDGSSIAGWKAINESDMILKPDLDAAYVDPFSATPMLVLFCNVVEPSTGELYGRDPRSTATRAEAYLKASGIGDTLFVGPEAEFFMFDDVRFEDGYAASSFRIDDIELPTNTGREYEAGNLAHRPRAKGGYFPVAPVDSAMDIRGEMVSTMLEMGLPMDKHHHEVARSEERRVGKECRSRWSPYH
;
A
#
# COMPACT_ATOMS: atom_id res chain seq x y z
N MET A 1 -23.53 -21.62 -8.69
CA MET A 1 -22.92 -20.37 -8.23
C MET A 1 -21.81 -20.05 -9.23
N ALA A 2 -21.63 -18.80 -9.61
CA ALA A 2 -20.51 -18.43 -10.48
C ALA A 2 -19.18 -18.75 -9.78
N SER A 3 -18.15 -19.14 -10.54
CA SER A 3 -16.77 -19.25 -10.05
C SER A 3 -16.28 -17.87 -9.56
N ASP A 4 -15.25 -17.82 -8.72
CA ASP A 4 -14.69 -16.54 -8.27
C ASP A 4 -14.11 -15.77 -9.46
N ALA A 5 -13.49 -16.43 -10.42
CA ALA A 5 -13.10 -15.84 -11.70
C ALA A 5 -14.30 -15.28 -12.47
N GLY A 6 -15.42 -16.01 -12.52
CA GLY A 6 -16.65 -15.54 -13.13
C GLY A 6 -17.23 -14.28 -12.48
N LYS A 7 -17.06 -14.11 -11.17
CA LYS A 7 -17.45 -12.85 -10.47
C LYS A 7 -16.59 -11.67 -10.89
N ILE A 8 -15.28 -11.89 -11.05
CA ILE A 8 -14.36 -10.85 -11.53
C ILE A 8 -14.69 -10.44 -12.96
N LEU A 9 -14.94 -11.42 -13.85
CA LEU A 9 -15.36 -11.13 -15.22
C LEU A 9 -16.69 -10.39 -15.31
N SER A 10 -17.65 -10.72 -14.44
CA SER A 10 -18.91 -9.97 -14.34
C SER A 10 -18.63 -8.54 -13.90
N ARG A 11 -17.79 -8.35 -12.89
CA ARG A 11 -17.41 -7.01 -12.39
C ARG A 11 -16.70 -6.17 -13.46
N ILE A 12 -15.78 -6.78 -14.23
CA ILE A 12 -15.13 -6.10 -15.35
C ILE A 12 -16.17 -5.53 -16.33
N LYS A 13 -17.21 -6.30 -16.62
CA LYS A 13 -18.26 -5.90 -17.54
C LYS A 13 -19.23 -4.87 -16.94
N ASP A 14 -19.69 -5.10 -15.70
CA ASP A 14 -20.71 -4.30 -15.05
C ASP A 14 -20.19 -2.91 -14.63
N ASP A 15 -18.92 -2.82 -14.23
CA ASP A 15 -18.22 -1.59 -13.86
C ASP A 15 -17.53 -0.91 -15.07
N GLU A 16 -17.73 -1.43 -16.29
CA GLU A 16 -17.14 -0.92 -17.54
C GLU A 16 -15.62 -0.73 -17.45
N ILE A 17 -14.91 -1.73 -16.91
CA ILE A 17 -13.46 -1.69 -16.66
C ILE A 17 -12.70 -1.73 -17.97
N ASP A 18 -11.83 -0.75 -18.20
CA ASP A 18 -10.92 -0.69 -19.36
C ASP A 18 -9.63 -1.48 -19.12
N TRP A 19 -9.11 -1.45 -17.89
CA TRP A 19 -7.81 -1.98 -17.54
C TRP A 19 -7.85 -2.88 -16.32
N VAL A 20 -7.13 -3.98 -16.36
CA VAL A 20 -6.87 -4.86 -15.20
C VAL A 20 -5.40 -4.71 -14.82
N ASP A 21 -5.15 -4.30 -13.59
CA ASP A 21 -3.82 -4.01 -13.06
C ASP A 21 -3.41 -5.06 -12.03
N LEU A 22 -2.42 -5.86 -12.40
CA LEU A 22 -1.89 -6.95 -11.57
C LEU A 22 -0.78 -6.41 -10.70
N ARG A 23 -1.01 -6.26 -9.40
CA ARG A 23 -0.02 -5.69 -8.46
C ARG A 23 0.63 -6.77 -7.61
N PHE A 24 1.92 -6.68 -7.44
CA PHE A 24 2.72 -7.56 -6.60
C PHE A 24 3.81 -6.78 -5.88
N THR A 25 4.43 -7.38 -4.86
CA THR A 25 5.44 -6.69 -4.04
C THR A 25 6.82 -7.27 -4.30
N ASP A 26 7.80 -6.42 -4.54
CA ASP A 26 9.19 -6.85 -4.69
C ASP A 26 9.89 -7.09 -3.33
N PRO A 27 11.12 -7.65 -3.30
CA PRO A 27 11.85 -7.89 -2.04
C PRO A 27 12.19 -6.64 -1.23
N LYS A 28 12.09 -5.45 -1.83
CA LYS A 28 12.31 -4.16 -1.14
C LYS A 28 11.03 -3.58 -0.55
N GLY A 29 9.88 -4.26 -0.73
CA GLY A 29 8.59 -3.79 -0.29
C GLY A 29 7.92 -2.81 -1.26
N LYS A 30 8.49 -2.60 -2.46
CA LYS A 30 7.90 -1.74 -3.47
C LYS A 30 6.83 -2.50 -4.25
N TRP A 31 5.70 -1.84 -4.53
CA TRP A 31 4.73 -2.37 -5.48
C TRP A 31 5.26 -2.27 -6.90
N GLN A 32 5.16 -3.38 -7.59
CA GLN A 32 5.35 -3.52 -9.02
C GLN A 32 4.01 -3.88 -9.65
N HIS A 33 3.82 -3.62 -10.93
CA HIS A 33 2.57 -3.95 -11.60
C HIS A 33 2.74 -4.27 -13.08
N LEU A 34 1.72 -4.92 -13.61
CA LEU A 34 1.51 -5.18 -15.02
C LEU A 34 0.06 -4.87 -15.34
N THR A 35 -0.19 -3.94 -16.27
CA THR A 35 -1.53 -3.54 -16.66
C THR A 35 -1.91 -4.17 -18.00
N MET A 36 -3.11 -4.73 -18.07
CA MET A 36 -3.65 -5.40 -19.26
C MET A 36 -4.97 -4.77 -19.70
N ALA A 37 -5.26 -4.78 -20.98
CA ALA A 37 -6.60 -4.44 -21.46
C ALA A 37 -7.61 -5.49 -20.93
N SER A 38 -8.76 -5.03 -20.44
CA SER A 38 -9.76 -5.93 -19.87
C SER A 38 -10.26 -7.01 -20.84
N GLY A 39 -10.28 -6.70 -22.13
CA GLY A 39 -10.74 -7.63 -23.17
C GLY A 39 -9.82 -8.85 -23.42
N VAL A 40 -8.61 -8.89 -22.84
CA VAL A 40 -7.72 -10.08 -22.93
C VAL A 40 -7.70 -10.91 -21.65
N VAL A 41 -8.47 -10.49 -20.63
CA VAL A 41 -8.59 -11.22 -19.36
C VAL A 41 -9.75 -12.22 -19.47
N ASP A 42 -9.48 -13.48 -19.23
CA ASP A 42 -10.43 -14.58 -19.27
C ASP A 42 -10.40 -15.42 -17.98
N GLU A 43 -11.23 -16.44 -17.91
CA GLU A 43 -11.35 -17.31 -16.74
C GLU A 43 -10.07 -18.12 -16.50
N ASP A 44 -9.40 -18.53 -17.57
CA ASP A 44 -8.16 -19.31 -17.50
C ASP A 44 -7.03 -18.44 -16.92
N ASN A 45 -6.87 -17.20 -17.40
CA ASN A 45 -5.89 -16.25 -16.87
C ASN A 45 -6.13 -15.95 -15.38
N LEU A 46 -7.38 -15.76 -14.97
CA LEU A 46 -7.72 -15.48 -13.57
C LEU A 46 -7.47 -16.68 -12.66
N THR A 47 -7.57 -17.90 -13.20
CA THR A 47 -7.39 -19.16 -12.44
C THR A 47 -5.94 -19.63 -12.45
N ASP A 48 -5.27 -19.62 -13.60
CA ASP A 48 -3.92 -20.15 -13.77
C ASP A 48 -2.84 -19.09 -13.55
N GLY A 49 -3.20 -17.82 -13.76
CA GLY A 49 -2.32 -16.67 -13.60
C GLY A 49 -1.74 -16.15 -14.91
N PHE A 50 -0.95 -15.11 -14.81
CA PHE A 50 -0.37 -14.37 -15.93
C PHE A 50 1.15 -14.52 -15.92
N MET A 51 1.71 -14.92 -17.06
CA MET A 51 3.16 -15.04 -17.21
C MET A 51 3.83 -13.66 -17.27
N PHE A 52 4.98 -13.54 -16.61
CA PHE A 52 5.81 -12.34 -16.68
C PHE A 52 7.30 -12.69 -16.50
N ASP A 53 8.18 -11.74 -16.86
CA ASP A 53 9.62 -11.87 -16.71
C ASP A 53 10.09 -11.44 -15.32
N GLY A 54 10.34 -12.43 -14.45
CA GLY A 54 10.85 -12.20 -13.09
C GLY A 54 12.30 -11.73 -13.03
N SER A 55 13.08 -11.81 -14.12
CA SER A 55 14.46 -11.30 -14.15
C SER A 55 14.52 -9.77 -14.12
N SER A 56 13.42 -9.13 -14.49
CA SER A 56 13.27 -7.67 -14.40
C SER A 56 13.14 -7.16 -12.96
N ILE A 57 12.91 -8.06 -11.99
CA ILE A 57 12.77 -7.72 -10.57
C ILE A 57 14.08 -8.00 -9.84
N ALA A 58 14.66 -6.94 -9.29
CA ALA A 58 15.94 -7.03 -8.59
C ALA A 58 15.89 -8.02 -7.41
N GLY A 59 16.81 -9.00 -7.43
CA GLY A 59 16.92 -10.01 -6.38
C GLY A 59 16.03 -11.24 -6.57
N TRP A 60 15.27 -11.35 -7.67
CA TRP A 60 14.46 -12.53 -7.95
C TRP A 60 15.20 -13.56 -8.80
N LYS A 61 15.04 -13.55 -10.09
CA LYS A 61 15.51 -14.60 -11.00
C LYS A 61 16.67 -14.14 -11.87
N ALA A 62 17.46 -15.09 -12.36
CA ALA A 62 18.41 -14.86 -13.42
C ALA A 62 17.71 -14.97 -14.79
N ILE A 63 18.28 -14.36 -15.81
CA ILE A 63 17.67 -14.26 -17.15
C ILE A 63 17.40 -15.64 -17.80
N ASN A 64 18.15 -16.66 -17.42
CA ASN A 64 17.96 -18.03 -17.92
C ASN A 64 16.83 -18.82 -17.24
N GLU A 65 16.21 -18.26 -16.21
CA GLU A 65 15.10 -18.85 -15.44
C GLU A 65 14.05 -17.78 -15.14
N SER A 66 13.79 -16.87 -16.08
CA SER A 66 13.06 -15.64 -15.84
C SER A 66 11.54 -15.81 -15.73
N ASP A 67 10.99 -16.84 -16.33
CA ASP A 67 9.54 -17.02 -16.38
C ASP A 67 8.94 -17.25 -15.00
N MET A 68 7.92 -16.46 -14.67
CA MET A 68 7.17 -16.52 -13.43
C MET A 68 5.69 -16.26 -13.70
N ILE A 69 4.84 -16.59 -12.73
CA ILE A 69 3.39 -16.41 -12.83
C ILE A 69 2.91 -15.44 -11.75
N LEU A 70 2.13 -14.44 -12.16
CA LEU A 70 1.30 -13.63 -11.28
C LEU A 70 -0.05 -14.30 -11.11
N LYS A 71 -0.31 -14.87 -9.95
CA LYS A 71 -1.59 -15.51 -9.63
C LYS A 71 -2.46 -14.57 -8.83
N PRO A 72 -3.57 -14.05 -9.41
CA PRO A 72 -4.42 -13.08 -8.73
C PRO A 72 -5.09 -13.66 -7.48
N ASP A 73 -5.19 -12.83 -6.46
CA ASP A 73 -6.05 -13.03 -5.30
C ASP A 73 -7.43 -12.41 -5.63
N LEU A 74 -8.37 -13.26 -6.00
CA LEU A 74 -9.68 -12.83 -6.51
C LEU A 74 -10.57 -12.20 -5.42
N ASP A 75 -10.23 -12.43 -4.14
CA ASP A 75 -10.94 -11.84 -3.00
C ASP A 75 -10.41 -10.43 -2.66
N ALA A 76 -9.27 -10.04 -3.21
CA ALA A 76 -8.59 -8.77 -2.94
C ALA A 76 -8.67 -7.78 -4.12
N ALA A 77 -9.82 -7.74 -4.82
CA ALA A 77 -10.04 -6.90 -5.99
C ALA A 77 -10.74 -5.57 -5.62
N TYR A 78 -10.26 -4.45 -6.16
CA TYR A 78 -10.93 -3.15 -6.04
C TYR A 78 -10.77 -2.30 -7.31
N VAL A 79 -11.72 -1.39 -7.53
CA VAL A 79 -11.59 -0.36 -8.59
C VAL A 79 -10.71 0.76 -8.05
N ASP A 80 -9.68 1.14 -8.81
CA ASP A 80 -8.74 2.20 -8.39
C ASP A 80 -9.43 3.57 -8.48
N PRO A 81 -9.65 4.27 -7.34
CA PRO A 81 -10.36 5.55 -7.33
C PRO A 81 -9.52 6.70 -7.89
N PHE A 82 -8.22 6.49 -8.12
CA PHE A 82 -7.28 7.50 -8.58
C PHE A 82 -6.94 7.37 -10.07
N SER A 83 -7.40 6.31 -10.71
CA SER A 83 -7.18 6.12 -12.15
C SER A 83 -8.08 7.03 -12.97
N ALA A 84 -7.55 7.63 -14.04
CA ALA A 84 -8.32 8.47 -14.96
C ALA A 84 -9.35 7.68 -15.78
N THR A 85 -9.12 6.38 -15.95
CA THR A 85 -10.02 5.43 -16.63
C THR A 85 -10.34 4.29 -15.69
N PRO A 86 -11.52 3.63 -15.82
CA PRO A 86 -11.89 2.52 -14.96
C PRO A 86 -10.84 1.41 -14.97
N MET A 87 -10.26 1.14 -13.80
CA MET A 87 -9.18 0.18 -13.61
C MET A 87 -9.50 -0.75 -12.44
N LEU A 88 -9.50 -2.05 -12.69
CA LEU A 88 -9.63 -3.07 -11.65
C LEU A 88 -8.25 -3.53 -11.21
N VAL A 89 -7.94 -3.36 -9.95
CA VAL A 89 -6.69 -3.82 -9.34
C VAL A 89 -6.88 -5.20 -8.73
N LEU A 90 -5.96 -6.10 -9.04
CA LEU A 90 -5.85 -7.43 -8.46
C LEU A 90 -4.47 -7.58 -7.82
N PHE A 91 -4.42 -7.88 -6.53
CA PHE A 91 -3.17 -8.26 -5.88
C PHE A 91 -2.81 -9.70 -6.24
N CYS A 92 -1.54 -9.95 -6.56
CA CYS A 92 -1.08 -11.24 -7.01
C CYS A 92 -0.07 -11.86 -6.05
N ASN A 93 -0.18 -13.17 -5.90
CA ASN A 93 0.92 -14.00 -5.43
C ASN A 93 1.82 -14.34 -6.62
N VAL A 94 3.10 -14.53 -6.35
CA VAL A 94 4.06 -14.96 -7.37
C VAL A 94 4.28 -16.47 -7.25
N VAL A 95 4.19 -17.16 -8.38
CA VAL A 95 4.26 -18.63 -8.45
C VAL A 95 5.39 -19.05 -9.36
N GLU A 96 6.06 -20.13 -8.97
CA GLU A 96 7.10 -20.79 -9.75
C GLU A 96 6.46 -21.71 -10.82
N PRO A 97 6.63 -21.43 -12.13
CA PRO A 97 5.95 -22.20 -13.17
C PRO A 97 6.28 -23.71 -13.16
N SER A 98 7.52 -24.04 -12.82
CA SER A 98 8.02 -25.43 -12.84
C SER A 98 7.43 -26.32 -11.76
N THR A 99 7.00 -25.73 -10.63
CA THR A 99 6.49 -26.49 -9.47
C THR A 99 5.04 -26.16 -9.14
N GLY A 100 4.52 -25.02 -9.59
CA GLY A 100 3.21 -24.50 -9.19
C GLY A 100 3.19 -23.97 -7.74
N GLU A 101 4.35 -23.89 -7.08
CA GLU A 101 4.45 -23.45 -5.69
C GLU A 101 4.63 -21.93 -5.59
N LEU A 102 4.23 -21.37 -4.44
CA LEU A 102 4.45 -19.96 -4.14
C LEU A 102 5.94 -19.65 -4.11
N TYR A 103 6.34 -18.58 -4.81
CA TYR A 103 7.74 -18.18 -4.88
C TYR A 103 8.31 -17.77 -3.54
N GLY A 104 9.46 -18.34 -3.18
CA GLY A 104 10.05 -18.19 -1.84
C GLY A 104 10.47 -16.76 -1.45
N ARG A 105 10.72 -15.88 -2.44
CA ARG A 105 11.12 -14.48 -2.21
C ARG A 105 9.99 -13.49 -2.43
N ASP A 106 8.77 -13.95 -2.67
CA ASP A 106 7.59 -13.11 -2.69
C ASP A 106 7.14 -12.80 -1.26
N PRO A 107 7.02 -11.50 -0.87
CA PRO A 107 6.56 -11.11 0.46
C PRO A 107 5.17 -11.64 0.83
N ARG A 108 4.21 -11.66 -0.11
CA ARG A 108 2.87 -12.25 0.12
C ARG A 108 2.95 -13.74 0.42
N SER A 109 3.77 -14.46 -0.33
CA SER A 109 4.04 -15.88 -0.08
C SER A 109 4.64 -16.12 1.30
N THR A 110 5.46 -15.21 1.79
CA THR A 110 6.02 -15.26 3.15
C THR A 110 4.93 -15.10 4.20
N ALA A 111 4.00 -14.16 4.03
CA ALA A 111 2.85 -13.98 4.91
C ALA A 111 1.95 -15.23 4.92
N THR A 112 1.64 -15.79 3.76
CA THR A 112 0.84 -17.02 3.63
C THR A 112 1.48 -18.20 4.36
N ARG A 113 2.81 -18.36 4.25
CA ARG A 113 3.55 -19.39 5.00
C ARG A 113 3.52 -19.14 6.51
N ALA A 114 3.58 -17.88 6.95
CA ALA A 114 3.51 -17.54 8.37
C ALA A 114 2.13 -17.87 8.96
N GLU A 115 1.04 -17.59 8.24
CA GLU A 115 -0.31 -17.98 8.65
C GLU A 115 -0.47 -19.52 8.72
N ALA A 116 0.03 -20.23 7.72
CA ALA A 116 0.02 -21.68 7.72
C ALA A 116 0.82 -22.27 8.90
N TYR A 117 1.97 -21.67 9.22
CA TYR A 117 2.78 -22.06 10.38
C TYR A 117 2.04 -21.80 11.70
N LEU A 118 1.38 -20.64 11.85
CA LEU A 118 0.57 -20.34 13.04
C LEU A 118 -0.49 -21.41 13.28
N LYS A 119 -1.26 -21.75 12.24
CA LYS A 119 -2.28 -22.81 12.31
C LYS A 119 -1.66 -24.17 12.66
N ALA A 120 -0.57 -24.54 12.03
CA ALA A 120 0.11 -25.82 12.27
C ALA A 120 0.71 -25.93 13.68
N SER A 121 1.11 -24.81 14.29
CA SER A 121 1.66 -24.77 15.63
C SER A 121 0.63 -25.05 16.74
N GLY A 122 -0.67 -24.91 16.44
CA GLY A 122 -1.75 -25.02 17.42
C GLY A 122 -1.83 -23.88 18.44
N ILE A 123 -1.01 -22.83 18.28
CA ILE A 123 -1.03 -21.65 19.17
C ILE A 123 -2.23 -20.74 18.83
N GLY A 124 -2.57 -20.66 17.55
CA GLY A 124 -3.70 -19.87 17.05
C GLY A 124 -4.01 -20.23 15.61
N ASP A 125 -5.20 -19.86 15.16
CA ASP A 125 -5.67 -20.09 13.80
C ASP A 125 -5.78 -18.81 12.98
N THR A 126 -5.72 -17.66 13.63
CA THR A 126 -5.92 -16.34 13.04
C THR A 126 -4.97 -15.30 13.64
N LEU A 127 -4.38 -14.48 12.78
CA LEU A 127 -3.60 -13.30 13.15
C LEU A 127 -4.41 -12.04 12.81
N PHE A 128 -4.65 -11.20 13.80
CA PHE A 128 -5.26 -9.89 13.59
C PHE A 128 -4.19 -8.81 13.63
N VAL A 129 -4.19 -7.93 12.64
CA VAL A 129 -3.26 -6.80 12.54
C VAL A 129 -4.04 -5.51 12.34
N GLY A 130 -3.60 -4.43 13.01
CA GLY A 130 -4.13 -3.09 12.86
C GLY A 130 -3.00 -2.18 12.35
N PRO A 131 -2.84 -1.99 11.04
CA PRO A 131 -1.82 -1.10 10.51
C PRO A 131 -2.15 0.35 10.86
N GLU A 132 -1.13 1.11 11.23
CA GLU A 132 -1.16 2.56 11.46
C GLU A 132 -0.21 3.18 10.45
N ALA A 133 -0.75 3.75 9.37
CA ALA A 133 0.05 4.35 8.32
C ALA A 133 0.36 5.79 8.70
N GLU A 134 1.60 6.06 9.10
CA GLU A 134 2.09 7.42 9.39
C GLU A 134 2.83 7.99 8.17
N PHE A 135 2.63 9.27 7.92
CA PHE A 135 3.27 9.94 6.79
C PHE A 135 3.52 11.42 7.06
N PHE A 136 4.48 11.97 6.33
CA PHE A 136 4.76 13.40 6.30
C PHE A 136 4.27 14.01 5.00
N MET A 137 3.76 15.25 5.09
CA MET A 137 3.47 16.06 3.91
C MET A 137 4.42 17.25 3.89
N PHE A 138 5.02 17.47 2.72
CA PHE A 138 5.94 18.57 2.51
C PHE A 138 5.43 19.49 1.40
N ASP A 139 5.58 20.79 1.59
CA ASP A 139 5.30 21.76 0.53
C ASP A 139 6.37 21.74 -0.56
N ASP A 140 7.63 21.51 -0.16
CA ASP A 140 8.74 21.40 -1.09
C ASP A 140 9.89 20.60 -0.47
N VAL A 141 10.55 19.78 -1.27
CA VAL A 141 11.75 19.04 -0.89
C VAL A 141 12.83 19.25 -1.93
N ARG A 142 13.96 19.77 -1.50
CA ARG A 142 15.15 19.99 -2.32
C ARG A 142 16.29 19.17 -1.73
N PHE A 143 16.97 18.41 -2.55
CA PHE A 143 18.13 17.65 -2.13
C PHE A 143 19.25 17.72 -3.18
N GLU A 144 20.47 17.62 -2.70
CA GLU A 144 21.67 17.48 -3.50
C GLU A 144 22.47 16.32 -2.94
N ASP A 145 22.90 15.41 -3.82
CA ASP A 145 23.75 14.28 -3.45
C ASP A 145 24.86 14.14 -4.48
N GLY A 146 26.08 14.53 -4.07
CA GLY A 146 27.24 14.56 -4.92
C GLY A 146 28.51 14.11 -4.18
N TYR A 147 29.61 13.97 -4.93
CA TYR A 147 30.88 13.49 -4.38
C TYR A 147 31.47 14.39 -3.27
N ALA A 148 31.18 15.68 -3.31
CA ALA A 148 31.79 16.67 -2.41
C ALA A 148 30.85 17.14 -1.30
N ALA A 149 29.52 16.99 -1.46
CA ALA A 149 28.55 17.45 -0.50
C ALA A 149 27.21 16.73 -0.68
N SER A 150 26.52 16.54 0.43
CA SER A 150 25.10 16.15 0.45
C SER A 150 24.34 17.14 1.31
N SER A 151 23.18 17.58 0.83
CA SER A 151 22.30 18.48 1.57
C SER A 151 20.83 18.19 1.27
N PHE A 152 19.96 18.56 2.20
CA PHE A 152 18.53 18.62 1.95
C PHE A 152 17.90 19.84 2.59
N ARG A 153 16.81 20.32 2.01
CA ARG A 153 15.96 21.39 2.56
C ARG A 153 14.51 20.97 2.38
N ILE A 154 13.72 21.17 3.41
CA ILE A 154 12.31 20.83 3.44
C ILE A 154 11.54 22.08 3.83
N ASP A 155 10.56 22.44 3.01
CA ASP A 155 9.56 23.45 3.35
C ASP A 155 8.26 22.76 3.73
N ASP A 156 7.64 23.25 4.79
CA ASP A 156 6.46 22.65 5.34
C ASP A 156 5.77 23.65 6.28
N ILE A 157 4.48 23.83 6.08
CA ILE A 157 3.68 24.79 6.85
C ILE A 157 3.68 24.49 8.36
N GLU A 158 3.87 23.25 8.76
CA GLU A 158 3.84 22.82 10.16
C GLU A 158 5.24 22.71 10.80
N LEU A 159 6.32 22.71 10.02
CA LEU A 159 7.67 22.61 10.59
C LEU A 159 8.07 23.90 11.33
N PRO A 160 8.66 23.77 12.53
CA PRO A 160 9.19 24.93 13.25
C PRO A 160 10.39 25.55 12.54
N THR A 161 11.11 24.77 11.73
CA THR A 161 12.23 25.23 10.90
C THR A 161 11.80 25.22 9.45
N ASN A 162 11.56 26.40 8.93
CA ASN A 162 11.25 26.57 7.50
C ASN A 162 12.48 27.14 6.78
N THR A 163 12.67 26.82 5.52
CA THR A 163 13.80 27.27 4.72
C THR A 163 13.63 28.70 4.17
N GLY A 164 12.74 29.48 4.74
CA GLY A 164 12.56 30.90 4.40
C GLY A 164 11.53 31.17 3.32
N ARG A 165 10.67 30.18 2.99
CA ARG A 165 9.51 30.42 2.13
C ARG A 165 8.51 31.34 2.84
N GLU A 166 8.03 32.34 2.13
CA GLU A 166 6.89 33.14 2.57
C GLU A 166 5.59 32.41 2.20
N TYR A 167 4.66 32.36 3.14
CA TYR A 167 3.33 31.79 2.95
C TYR A 167 2.29 32.89 2.88
N GLU A 168 1.26 32.72 2.08
CA GLU A 168 0.16 33.65 1.92
C GLU A 168 -0.51 33.99 3.26
N ALA A 169 -0.63 33.03 4.16
CA ALA A 169 -1.16 33.20 5.50
C ALA A 169 -0.25 34.01 6.44
N GLY A 170 0.95 34.40 6.05
CA GLY A 170 1.90 35.20 6.84
C GLY A 170 2.54 34.39 7.98
N ASN A 171 2.56 35.00 9.20
CA ASN A 171 3.23 34.41 10.34
C ASN A 171 2.54 33.13 10.85
N LEU A 172 3.29 32.02 10.90
CA LEU A 172 2.84 30.71 11.35
C LEU A 172 3.38 30.40 12.76
N ALA A 173 3.29 31.34 13.69
CA ALA A 173 3.78 31.18 15.06
C ALA A 173 3.10 30.07 15.87
N HIS A 174 1.96 29.56 15.39
CA HIS A 174 1.22 28.45 15.99
C HIS A 174 1.81 27.06 15.70
N ARG A 175 2.89 26.98 14.94
CA ARG A 175 3.51 25.71 14.57
C ARG A 175 3.89 24.88 15.79
N PRO A 176 3.66 23.55 15.76
CA PRO A 176 4.08 22.68 16.84
C PRO A 176 5.61 22.66 16.95
N ARG A 177 6.11 22.45 18.15
CA ARG A 177 7.52 22.14 18.35
C ARG A 177 7.84 20.75 17.82
N ALA A 178 9.11 20.45 17.58
CA ALA A 178 9.56 19.11 17.27
C ALA A 178 9.00 18.13 18.32
N LYS A 179 8.38 17.02 17.88
CA LYS A 179 7.67 16.04 18.69
C LYS A 179 6.48 16.59 19.50
N GLY A 180 5.93 17.73 19.13
CA GLY A 180 4.82 18.38 19.85
C GLY A 180 3.48 18.33 19.10
N GLY A 181 3.36 17.48 18.07
CA GLY A 181 2.20 17.45 17.18
C GLY A 181 1.07 16.50 17.57
N TYR A 182 1.08 15.89 18.75
CA TYR A 182 0.08 14.91 19.10
C TYR A 182 -1.28 15.52 19.44
N PHE A 183 -2.31 15.19 18.67
CA PHE A 183 -3.70 15.62 18.82
C PHE A 183 -4.01 17.11 18.79
N PRO A 184 -3.30 17.98 18.05
CA PRO A 184 -3.73 19.34 17.92
C PRO A 184 -5.02 19.44 17.11
N VAL A 185 -5.67 20.61 17.22
CA VAL A 185 -6.75 21.01 16.31
C VAL A 185 -6.26 22.03 15.33
N ALA A 186 -7.02 22.30 14.26
CA ALA A 186 -6.75 23.40 13.34
C ALA A 186 -6.64 24.74 14.12
N PRO A 187 -5.76 25.65 13.75
CA PRO A 187 -4.90 25.66 12.55
C PRO A 187 -3.57 24.93 12.68
N VAL A 188 -3.24 24.39 13.85
CA VAL A 188 -1.99 23.66 14.08
C VAL A 188 -1.98 22.37 13.25
N ASP A 189 -3.08 21.63 13.25
CA ASP A 189 -3.34 20.54 12.32
C ASP A 189 -3.82 21.10 10.97
N SER A 190 -2.92 21.20 10.01
CA SER A 190 -3.21 21.71 8.66
C SER A 190 -3.69 20.62 7.69
N ALA A 191 -3.63 19.35 8.07
CA ALA A 191 -3.90 18.22 7.20
C ALA A 191 -5.19 17.45 7.54
N MET A 192 -6.03 18.00 8.44
CA MET A 192 -7.26 17.34 8.89
C MET A 192 -8.20 16.99 7.73
N ASP A 193 -8.42 17.92 6.80
CA ASP A 193 -9.33 17.71 5.66
C ASP A 193 -8.76 16.68 4.68
N ILE A 194 -7.45 16.70 4.43
CA ILE A 194 -6.77 15.71 3.56
C ILE A 194 -6.93 14.30 4.13
N ARG A 195 -6.65 14.11 5.44
CA ARG A 195 -6.85 12.81 6.08
C ARG A 195 -8.31 12.38 6.07
N GLY A 196 -9.23 13.32 6.24
CA GLY A 196 -10.67 13.06 6.14
C GLY A 196 -11.05 12.54 4.76
N GLU A 197 -10.56 13.14 3.68
CA GLU A 197 -10.77 12.68 2.31
C GLU A 197 -10.13 11.30 2.06
N MET A 198 -8.92 11.07 2.56
CA MET A 198 -8.26 9.75 2.47
C MET A 198 -9.08 8.66 3.16
N VAL A 199 -9.55 8.91 4.39
CA VAL A 199 -10.40 7.96 5.12
C VAL A 199 -11.72 7.70 4.38
N SER A 200 -12.37 8.73 3.86
CA SER A 200 -13.61 8.60 3.10
C SER A 200 -13.40 7.73 1.85
N THR A 201 -12.34 7.99 1.10
CA THR A 201 -11.97 7.19 -0.08
C THR A 201 -11.70 5.72 0.29
N MET A 202 -10.96 5.48 1.37
CA MET A 202 -10.67 4.11 1.83
C MET A 202 -11.95 3.37 2.27
N LEU A 203 -12.89 4.06 2.93
CA LEU A 203 -14.20 3.48 3.29
C LEU A 203 -15.01 3.12 2.04
N GLU A 204 -15.01 3.96 1.01
CA GLU A 204 -15.63 3.68 -0.29
C GLU A 204 -15.01 2.47 -0.99
N MET A 205 -13.70 2.28 -0.84
CA MET A 205 -12.99 1.08 -1.33
C MET A 205 -13.30 -0.18 -0.51
N GLY A 206 -14.08 -0.08 0.56
CA GLY A 206 -14.41 -1.20 1.44
C GLY A 206 -13.36 -1.50 2.50
N LEU A 207 -12.39 -0.60 2.72
CA LEU A 207 -11.41 -0.73 3.80
C LEU A 207 -12.03 -0.22 5.12
N PRO A 208 -12.08 -1.03 6.19
CA PRO A 208 -12.69 -0.63 7.44
C PRO A 208 -11.76 0.33 8.21
N MET A 209 -11.90 1.62 7.94
CA MET A 209 -11.18 2.68 8.64
C MET A 209 -11.92 3.07 9.92
N ASP A 210 -11.18 3.36 11.00
CA ASP A 210 -11.72 3.73 12.30
C ASP A 210 -11.58 5.22 12.58
N LYS A 211 -10.37 5.75 12.42
CA LYS A 211 -10.04 7.12 12.82
C LYS A 211 -8.80 7.63 12.11
N HIS A 212 -8.62 8.92 12.18
CA HIS A 212 -7.38 9.58 11.81
C HIS A 212 -7.09 10.71 12.80
N HIS A 213 -5.85 11.09 12.94
CA HIS A 213 -5.43 12.24 13.73
C HIS A 213 -4.02 12.71 13.31
N HIS A 214 -3.60 13.83 13.87
CA HIS A 214 -2.24 14.30 13.75
C HIS A 214 -1.36 13.57 14.77
N GLU A 215 -0.31 12.91 14.31
CA GLU A 215 0.65 12.21 15.14
C GLU A 215 1.76 13.14 15.68
N VAL A 216 2.60 12.60 16.57
CA VAL A 216 3.69 13.33 17.22
C VAL A 216 4.57 14.08 16.21
N ALA A 217 4.90 13.43 15.09
CA ALA A 217 5.60 14.04 13.99
C ALA A 217 4.61 14.60 12.97
N ARG A 218 3.59 13.82 12.55
CA ARG A 218 2.48 14.23 11.66
C ARG A 218 1.31 13.23 11.59
N SER A 219 0.78 13.01 10.39
CA SER A 219 -0.51 12.37 10.17
C SER A 219 -0.50 10.87 10.40
N GLU A 220 -1.52 10.37 11.05
CA GLU A 220 -1.82 8.94 11.23
C GLU A 220 -3.21 8.62 10.72
N GLU A 221 -3.33 7.46 10.08
CA GLU A 221 -4.59 6.82 9.72
C GLU A 221 -4.64 5.41 10.31
N ARG A 222 -5.72 5.10 11.02
CA ARG A 222 -5.89 3.80 11.62
C ARG A 222 -7.00 3.01 10.96
N ARG A 223 -6.68 1.81 10.52
CA ARG A 223 -7.64 0.83 10.01
C ARG A 223 -8.28 0.07 11.15
N VAL A 224 -9.61 -0.09 11.13
CA VAL A 224 -10.28 -1.04 12.00
C VAL A 224 -9.99 -2.45 11.50
N GLY A 225 -8.97 -3.06 12.10
CA GLY A 225 -8.82 -4.50 12.08
C GLY A 225 -8.98 -5.00 13.51
N LYS A 226 -9.40 -6.23 13.71
CA LYS A 226 -9.42 -6.80 15.07
C LYS A 226 -8.02 -6.60 15.66
N GLU A 227 -7.97 -5.85 16.75
CA GLU A 227 -6.74 -5.34 17.33
C GLU A 227 -5.73 -6.45 17.61
N CYS A 228 -4.52 -6.34 17.09
CA CYS A 228 -3.39 -7.08 17.61
C CYS A 228 -2.95 -6.40 18.92
N ARG A 229 -3.50 -6.83 20.04
CA ARG A 229 -2.96 -6.48 21.38
C ARG A 229 -1.68 -7.29 21.61
N SER A 230 -0.60 -6.98 20.90
CA SER A 230 0.71 -7.43 21.35
C SER A 230 1.14 -6.53 22.53
N ARG A 231 0.91 -7.00 23.73
CA ARG A 231 1.56 -6.46 24.94
C ARG A 231 3.05 -6.83 24.92
N TRP A 232 3.81 -6.23 24.01
CA TRP A 232 5.27 -6.34 24.01
C TRP A 232 5.87 -4.96 23.74
N SER A 233 5.72 -4.06 24.69
CA SER A 233 6.66 -2.98 24.90
C SER A 233 6.89 -2.86 26.41
N PRO A 234 8.07 -3.20 26.92
CA PRO A 234 8.41 -2.99 28.33
C PRO A 234 8.84 -1.56 28.65
N TYR A 235 8.63 -0.61 27.75
CA TYR A 235 9.01 0.79 27.94
C TYR A 235 7.82 1.71 27.63
N HIS A 236 7.12 2.08 28.67
CA HIS A 236 6.41 3.34 28.79
C HIS A 236 7.28 4.31 29.57
#